data_68955d6d551c0ab50099dd0c879c72d8
#
_entry.id   68955d6d551c0ab50099dd0c879c72d8
#
_cell.length_a   1.000
_cell.length_b   1.000
_cell.length_c   1.000
_cell.angle_alpha   90.00
_cell.angle_beta   90.00
_cell.angle_gamma   90.00
#
_symmetry.space_group_name_H-M   'P 1'
#
loop_
_entity.id
_entity.type
_entity.pdbx_description
1 polymer ?
#
loop_
_entity_poly.entity_id
_entity_poly.type
_entity_poly.pdbx_seq_one_letter_code
_entity_poly.pdbx_strand_id
1 'polypeptide(L)'
;MKTTAKLSFMMFVEWFIWGAWFVPLWLYLSKSGFTAGEIGWSYACTAIAAILSPILVGSLTDRFFAAQKVLAVLMFAGAILMYLAAQQTEFMYFFPLLLVYSLTYMPTIALTNSIAFSHVADVERDFPRIRVLGTIGWIASGIVCGFLPTWLGFNDISPTNIPLLITAASSALLGFFAFFLPNTPPKSTGKMDVKVMLGLDAIVLLKDKNFLVFFVCSFLFAMPLAFYYIFATGFLTEVGMKNATGWMTLGQFSEIFFMLALPFFTKRFGIKKVLLLGLITAAIRYVFFVYGDAYHYFTYALLFLGILLHGVSYDFYYVTAYIYVDKKAPVHMRTAAQGLITLCCQGFGSLLGYRLGGMMMEKLFAHGEPVNGLTFNWTGMWLFGAVMIAIIALIFILFFRESDKTISTIDVDGAKNKHFSTEESK
;
A
#
# COMPACT_ATOMS: atom_id res chain seq x y z
N MET A 1 -28.45 -11.51 -7.89
CA MET A 1 -27.14 -11.31 -8.54
C MET A 1 -26.38 -12.63 -8.60
N LYS A 2 -25.68 -12.92 -9.72
CA LYS A 2 -24.76 -14.08 -9.83
C LYS A 2 -23.61 -13.91 -8.80
N THR A 3 -23.07 -15.01 -8.30
CA THR A 3 -21.98 -14.98 -7.27
C THR A 3 -20.81 -14.08 -7.70
N THR A 4 -20.32 -14.23 -8.92
CA THR A 4 -19.24 -13.39 -9.46
C THR A 4 -19.55 -11.89 -9.37
N ALA A 5 -20.78 -11.48 -9.69
CA ALA A 5 -21.18 -10.07 -9.62
C ALA A 5 -21.22 -9.55 -8.17
N LYS A 6 -21.58 -10.40 -7.19
CA LYS A 6 -21.50 -10.04 -5.76
C LYS A 6 -20.06 -9.85 -5.30
N LEU A 7 -19.17 -10.75 -5.72
CA LEU A 7 -17.75 -10.69 -5.39
C LEU A 7 -17.07 -9.47 -6.04
N SER A 8 -17.44 -9.17 -7.29
CA SER A 8 -16.94 -8.00 -8.01
C SER A 8 -17.38 -6.69 -7.34
N PHE A 9 -18.64 -6.58 -6.91
CA PHE A 9 -19.14 -5.42 -6.20
C PHE A 9 -18.46 -5.26 -4.83
N MET A 10 -18.29 -6.36 -4.09
CA MET A 10 -17.52 -6.38 -2.84
C MET A 10 -16.10 -5.79 -3.04
N MET A 11 -15.36 -6.28 -4.05
CA MET A 11 -14.02 -5.79 -4.35
C MET A 11 -14.01 -4.31 -4.75
N PHE A 12 -14.99 -3.89 -5.55
CA PHE A 12 -15.12 -2.49 -5.96
C PHE A 12 -15.29 -1.58 -4.74
N VAL A 13 -16.26 -1.90 -3.86
CA VAL A 13 -16.54 -1.05 -2.68
C VAL A 13 -15.40 -1.08 -1.68
N GLU A 14 -14.76 -2.25 -1.45
CA GLU A 14 -13.61 -2.40 -0.57
C GLU A 14 -12.49 -1.40 -0.92
N TRP A 15 -12.10 -1.34 -2.19
CA TRP A 15 -11.01 -0.46 -2.62
C TRP A 15 -11.45 0.98 -2.84
N PHE A 16 -12.73 1.22 -3.13
CA PHE A 16 -13.32 2.55 -3.12
C PHE A 16 -13.22 3.20 -1.74
N ILE A 17 -13.54 2.43 -0.68
CA ILE A 17 -13.42 2.87 0.72
C ILE A 17 -12.01 3.39 1.01
N TRP A 18 -10.98 2.64 0.63
CA TRP A 18 -9.59 3.05 0.92
C TRP A 18 -9.19 4.29 0.13
N GLY A 19 -9.44 4.30 -1.17
CA GLY A 19 -9.08 5.44 -2.03
C GLY A 19 -9.79 6.73 -1.65
N ALA A 20 -11.03 6.65 -1.13
CA ALA A 20 -11.83 7.82 -0.81
C ALA A 20 -11.22 8.70 0.30
N TRP A 21 -10.58 8.10 1.31
CA TRP A 21 -9.99 8.87 2.41
C TRP A 21 -8.46 9.02 2.31
N PHE A 22 -7.77 7.99 1.81
CA PHE A 22 -6.32 7.93 1.88
C PHE A 22 -5.63 8.96 0.98
N VAL A 23 -6.14 9.14 -0.24
CA VAL A 23 -5.55 10.08 -1.20
C VAL A 23 -5.75 11.55 -0.80
N PRO A 24 -6.95 12.03 -0.38
CA PRO A 24 -7.15 13.41 0.03
C PRO A 24 -6.75 13.71 1.48
N LEU A 25 -6.35 12.72 2.28
CA LEU A 25 -6.13 12.87 3.73
C LEU A 25 -5.17 14.01 4.08
N TRP A 26 -4.06 14.15 3.34
CA TRP A 26 -3.12 15.26 3.55
C TRP A 26 -3.82 16.62 3.47
N LEU A 27 -4.64 16.83 2.44
CA LEU A 27 -5.32 18.11 2.22
C LEU A 27 -6.30 18.45 3.33
N TYR A 28 -7.04 17.45 3.79
CA TYR A 28 -7.97 17.62 4.91
C TYR A 28 -7.25 17.95 6.21
N LEU A 29 -6.25 17.15 6.59
CA LEU A 29 -5.55 17.30 7.86
C LEU A 29 -4.72 18.60 7.91
N SER A 30 -4.01 18.93 6.82
CA SER A 30 -3.25 20.18 6.69
C SER A 30 -4.16 21.39 6.84
N LYS A 31 -5.34 21.40 6.18
CA LYS A 31 -6.32 22.49 6.32
C LYS A 31 -6.95 22.53 7.72
N SER A 32 -7.03 21.41 8.42
CA SER A 32 -7.51 21.32 9.79
C SER A 32 -6.46 21.75 10.82
N GLY A 33 -5.25 22.15 10.40
CA GLY A 33 -4.19 22.65 11.28
C GLY A 33 -3.26 21.59 11.85
N PHE A 34 -3.31 20.35 11.35
CA PHE A 34 -2.40 19.29 11.78
C PHE A 34 -0.99 19.56 11.27
N THR A 35 0.02 19.33 12.11
CA THR A 35 1.42 19.39 11.69
C THR A 35 1.77 18.27 10.72
N ALA A 36 2.83 18.44 9.94
CA ALA A 36 3.28 17.39 9.03
C ALA A 36 3.68 16.09 9.77
N GLY A 37 4.19 16.20 11.00
CA GLY A 37 4.48 15.07 11.87
C GLY A 37 3.23 14.31 12.30
N GLU A 38 2.15 15.00 12.67
CA GLU A 38 0.85 14.42 13.01
C GLU A 38 0.18 13.76 11.81
N ILE A 39 0.30 14.37 10.62
CA ILE A 39 -0.17 13.78 9.37
C ILE A 39 0.63 12.50 9.08
N GLY A 40 1.96 12.51 9.27
CA GLY A 40 2.80 11.31 9.14
C GLY A 40 2.36 10.17 10.06
N TRP A 41 1.99 10.45 11.32
CA TRP A 41 1.40 9.48 12.24
C TRP A 41 0.03 8.97 11.77
N SER A 42 -0.79 9.86 11.20
CA SER A 42 -2.11 9.49 10.67
C SER A 42 -2.00 8.49 9.52
N TYR A 43 -1.06 8.66 8.59
CA TYR A 43 -0.79 7.65 7.56
C TYR A 43 -0.15 6.37 8.12
N ALA A 44 0.67 6.47 9.16
CA ALA A 44 1.30 5.33 9.83
C ALA A 44 0.28 4.36 10.45
N CYS A 45 -0.95 4.80 10.74
CA CYS A 45 -2.04 3.93 11.20
C CYS A 45 -2.25 2.72 10.28
N THR A 46 -2.17 2.92 8.96
CA THR A 46 -2.34 1.84 7.98
C THR A 46 -1.21 0.81 8.06
N ALA A 47 0.03 1.26 8.26
CA ALA A 47 1.20 0.38 8.40
C ALA A 47 1.16 -0.39 9.73
N ILE A 48 0.80 0.26 10.84
CA ILE A 48 0.60 -0.39 12.15
C ILE A 48 -0.49 -1.47 12.02
N ALA A 49 -1.59 -1.14 11.38
CA ALA A 49 -2.69 -2.09 11.17
C ALA A 49 -2.28 -3.24 10.24
N ALA A 50 -1.48 -2.99 9.20
CA ALA A 50 -0.97 -4.04 8.31
C ALA A 50 -0.05 -5.04 9.04
N ILE A 51 0.74 -4.59 10.02
CA ILE A 51 1.57 -5.48 10.87
C ILE A 51 0.68 -6.39 11.73
N LEU A 52 -0.42 -5.87 12.28
CA LEU A 52 -1.28 -6.58 13.21
C LEU A 52 -2.39 -7.38 12.52
N SER A 53 -2.75 -7.02 11.29
CA SER A 53 -3.86 -7.59 10.52
C SER A 53 -3.80 -9.13 10.38
N PRO A 54 -2.66 -9.77 10.05
CA PRO A 54 -2.61 -11.23 9.91
C PRO A 54 -3.03 -11.95 11.20
N ILE A 55 -2.63 -11.40 12.36
CA ILE A 55 -2.96 -11.98 13.68
C ILE A 55 -4.47 -11.86 13.94
N LEU A 56 -5.06 -10.71 13.61
CA LEU A 56 -6.48 -10.46 13.81
C LEU A 56 -7.35 -11.36 12.90
N VAL A 57 -7.02 -11.46 11.62
CA VAL A 57 -7.76 -12.30 10.66
C VAL A 57 -7.71 -13.78 11.07
N GLY A 58 -6.51 -14.31 11.27
CA GLY A 58 -6.34 -15.73 11.59
C GLY A 58 -6.98 -16.14 12.91
N SER A 59 -7.04 -15.21 13.89
CA SER A 59 -7.69 -15.53 15.17
C SER A 59 -9.21 -15.55 15.09
N LEU A 60 -9.82 -14.71 14.25
CA LEU A 60 -11.27 -14.51 14.22
C LEU A 60 -11.98 -15.36 13.16
N THR A 61 -11.43 -15.39 11.93
CA THR A 61 -12.15 -15.97 10.79
C THR A 61 -11.83 -17.42 10.51
N ASP A 62 -10.59 -17.83 10.76
CA ASP A 62 -10.20 -19.21 10.45
C ASP A 62 -10.79 -20.22 11.44
N ARG A 63 -11.31 -19.75 12.58
CA ARG A 63 -11.74 -20.61 13.66
C ARG A 63 -13.17 -20.47 14.12
N PHE A 64 -13.68 -19.24 14.22
CA PHE A 64 -14.92 -19.03 15.00
C PHE A 64 -16.07 -18.54 14.14
N PHE A 65 -15.84 -17.69 13.16
CA PHE A 65 -16.91 -17.02 12.45
C PHE A 65 -16.77 -17.10 10.95
N ALA A 66 -17.88 -17.15 10.24
CA ALA A 66 -17.91 -17.09 8.79
C ALA A 66 -17.35 -15.73 8.31
N ALA A 67 -16.46 -15.74 7.32
CA ALA A 67 -15.69 -14.59 6.87
C ALA A 67 -16.57 -13.38 6.49
N GLN A 68 -17.71 -13.59 5.82
CA GLN A 68 -18.64 -12.52 5.46
C GLN A 68 -19.32 -11.88 6.68
N LYS A 69 -19.51 -12.62 7.79
CA LYS A 69 -20.05 -12.04 9.03
C LYS A 69 -19.04 -11.17 9.72
N VAL A 70 -17.78 -11.61 9.78
CA VAL A 70 -16.68 -10.79 10.32
C VAL A 70 -16.48 -9.55 9.48
N LEU A 71 -16.51 -9.66 8.15
CA LEU A 71 -16.47 -8.51 7.25
C LEU A 71 -17.58 -7.50 7.58
N ALA A 72 -18.83 -7.96 7.77
CA ALA A 72 -19.93 -7.07 8.10
C ALA A 72 -19.67 -6.31 9.42
N VAL A 73 -19.24 -7.01 10.47
CA VAL A 73 -18.97 -6.39 11.80
C VAL A 73 -17.84 -5.37 11.70
N LEU A 74 -16.71 -5.72 11.04
CA LEU A 74 -15.58 -4.83 10.87
C LEU A 74 -15.93 -3.60 10.05
N MET A 75 -16.74 -3.75 9.00
CA MET A 75 -17.18 -2.64 8.15
C MET A 75 -18.14 -1.69 8.89
N PHE A 76 -19.09 -2.19 9.69
CA PHE A 76 -19.94 -1.33 10.52
C PHE A 76 -19.14 -0.63 11.63
N ALA A 77 -18.22 -1.33 12.30
CA ALA A 77 -17.33 -0.71 13.26
C ALA A 77 -16.48 0.38 12.60
N GLY A 78 -15.90 0.08 11.43
CA GLY A 78 -15.15 1.04 10.63
C GLY A 78 -16.00 2.26 10.22
N ALA A 79 -17.26 2.06 9.81
CA ALA A 79 -18.16 3.16 9.47
C ALA A 79 -18.37 4.13 10.63
N ILE A 80 -18.62 3.60 11.82
CA ILE A 80 -18.79 4.42 13.04
C ILE A 80 -17.49 5.15 13.39
N LEU A 81 -16.36 4.45 13.38
CA LEU A 81 -15.06 5.02 13.74
C LEU A 81 -14.64 6.12 12.75
N MET A 82 -14.83 5.92 11.46
CA MET A 82 -14.50 6.92 10.44
C MET A 82 -15.44 8.13 10.53
N TYR A 83 -16.74 7.91 10.80
CA TYR A 83 -17.68 9.00 11.06
C TYR A 83 -17.25 9.84 12.26
N LEU A 84 -16.88 9.19 13.37
CA LEU A 84 -16.40 9.89 14.57
C LEU A 84 -15.08 10.62 14.31
N ALA A 85 -14.13 10.01 13.56
CA ALA A 85 -12.89 10.65 13.16
C ALA A 85 -13.14 11.90 12.30
N ALA A 86 -14.11 11.85 11.38
CA ALA A 86 -14.48 12.98 10.53
C ALA A 86 -15.02 14.21 11.29
N GLN A 87 -15.40 14.04 12.56
CA GLN A 87 -15.85 15.14 13.45
C GLN A 87 -14.71 15.75 14.28
N GLN A 88 -13.50 15.15 14.24
CA GLN A 88 -12.39 15.61 15.06
C GLN A 88 -11.48 16.57 14.30
N THR A 89 -11.08 17.65 14.96
CA THR A 89 -10.13 18.64 14.45
C THR A 89 -8.83 18.68 15.24
N GLU A 90 -8.72 17.88 16.30
CA GLU A 90 -7.53 17.78 17.14
C GLU A 90 -6.88 16.41 17.00
N PHE A 91 -5.56 16.36 16.84
CA PHE A 91 -4.79 15.14 16.63
C PHE A 91 -5.02 14.09 17.73
N MET A 92 -5.09 14.53 18.99
CA MET A 92 -5.23 13.65 20.14
C MET A 92 -6.51 12.79 20.10
N TYR A 93 -7.58 13.30 19.48
CA TYR A 93 -8.84 12.58 19.32
C TYR A 93 -8.95 11.91 17.95
N PHE A 94 -8.42 12.53 16.91
CA PHE A 94 -8.45 12.00 15.56
C PHE A 94 -7.60 10.73 15.41
N PHE A 95 -6.35 10.76 15.89
CA PHE A 95 -5.39 9.67 15.70
C PHE A 95 -5.85 8.33 16.30
N PRO A 96 -6.32 8.24 17.55
CA PRO A 96 -6.81 6.97 18.08
C PRO A 96 -8.00 6.39 17.29
N LEU A 97 -8.93 7.24 16.84
CA LEU A 97 -10.07 6.82 16.04
C LEU A 97 -9.61 6.26 14.67
N LEU A 98 -8.69 6.96 14.01
CA LEU A 98 -8.12 6.51 12.73
C LEU A 98 -7.29 5.23 12.89
N LEU A 99 -6.55 5.09 13.99
CA LEU A 99 -5.79 3.86 14.29
C LEU A 99 -6.73 2.67 14.47
N VAL A 100 -7.76 2.80 15.29
CA VAL A 100 -8.73 1.71 15.51
C VAL A 100 -9.51 1.44 14.22
N TYR A 101 -9.90 2.47 13.45
CA TYR A 101 -10.45 2.30 12.11
C TYR A 101 -9.52 1.46 11.21
N SER A 102 -8.25 1.80 11.15
CA SER A 102 -7.27 1.07 10.32
C SER A 102 -7.14 -0.39 10.78
N LEU A 103 -7.19 -0.66 12.08
CA LEU A 103 -7.20 -2.02 12.65
C LEU A 103 -8.47 -2.80 12.29
N THR A 104 -9.60 -2.14 12.05
CA THR A 104 -10.80 -2.81 11.53
C THR A 104 -10.76 -2.99 10.02
N TYR A 105 -10.15 -2.06 9.28
CA TYR A 105 -10.15 -2.06 7.81
C TYR A 105 -9.06 -2.97 7.20
N MET A 106 -7.80 -2.92 7.65
CA MET A 106 -6.73 -3.70 7.02
C MET A 106 -6.99 -5.22 6.99
N PRO A 107 -7.59 -5.84 8.01
CA PRO A 107 -7.99 -7.24 7.96
C PRO A 107 -8.99 -7.57 6.85
N THR A 108 -9.86 -6.62 6.47
CA THR A 108 -10.92 -6.88 5.49
C THR A 108 -10.40 -7.09 4.07
N ILE A 109 -9.21 -6.57 3.75
CA ILE A 109 -8.52 -6.84 2.48
C ILE A 109 -8.22 -8.34 2.32
N ALA A 110 -7.73 -8.99 3.38
CA ALA A 110 -7.48 -10.43 3.37
C ALA A 110 -8.80 -11.23 3.36
N LEU A 111 -9.83 -10.75 4.09
CA LEU A 111 -11.15 -11.39 4.14
C LEU A 111 -11.84 -11.39 2.77
N THR A 112 -11.87 -10.26 2.08
CA THR A 112 -12.49 -10.14 0.76
C THR A 112 -11.79 -11.02 -0.27
N ASN A 113 -10.45 -11.13 -0.22
CA ASN A 113 -9.71 -12.08 -1.03
C ASN A 113 -10.09 -13.54 -0.69
N SER A 114 -10.13 -13.90 0.60
CA SER A 114 -10.49 -15.25 1.06
C SER A 114 -11.92 -15.64 0.64
N ILE A 115 -12.88 -14.72 0.77
CA ILE A 115 -14.26 -14.91 0.30
C ILE A 115 -14.26 -15.15 -1.21
N ALA A 116 -13.53 -14.34 -1.98
CA ALA A 116 -13.45 -14.49 -3.44
C ALA A 116 -12.85 -15.85 -3.82
N PHE A 117 -11.70 -16.23 -3.26
CA PHE A 117 -11.06 -17.53 -3.52
C PHE A 117 -11.94 -18.73 -3.20
N SER A 118 -12.81 -18.62 -2.19
CA SER A 118 -13.66 -19.72 -1.75
C SER A 118 -14.85 -19.97 -2.68
N HIS A 119 -15.17 -19.01 -3.57
CA HIS A 119 -16.40 -19.04 -4.38
C HIS A 119 -16.18 -18.84 -5.88
N VAL A 120 -14.93 -18.93 -6.36
CA VAL A 120 -14.59 -19.02 -7.78
C VAL A 120 -14.24 -20.46 -8.14
N ALA A 121 -14.57 -20.90 -9.35
CA ALA A 121 -14.28 -22.24 -9.81
C ALA A 121 -12.80 -22.41 -10.18
N ASP A 122 -12.20 -21.38 -10.76
CA ASP A 122 -10.82 -21.34 -11.20
C ASP A 122 -10.19 -20.02 -10.69
N VAL A 123 -9.34 -20.15 -9.67
CA VAL A 123 -8.73 -18.98 -9.01
C VAL A 123 -7.83 -18.22 -9.97
N GLU A 124 -7.04 -18.90 -10.79
CA GLU A 124 -6.08 -18.26 -11.69
C GLU A 124 -6.78 -17.46 -12.80
N ARG A 125 -7.92 -17.97 -13.28
CA ARG A 125 -8.70 -17.33 -14.35
C ARG A 125 -9.70 -16.29 -13.85
N ASP A 126 -10.44 -16.61 -12.78
CA ASP A 126 -11.66 -15.85 -12.39
C ASP A 126 -11.33 -14.78 -11.35
N PHE A 127 -10.36 -15.01 -10.42
CA PHE A 127 -10.01 -14.04 -9.40
C PHE A 127 -9.44 -12.73 -9.97
N PRO A 128 -8.54 -12.72 -10.98
CA PRO A 128 -8.07 -11.47 -11.57
C PRO A 128 -9.19 -10.59 -12.12
N ARG A 129 -10.23 -11.20 -12.70
CA ARG A 129 -11.43 -10.49 -13.23
C ARG A 129 -12.27 -9.84 -12.13
N ILE A 130 -12.29 -10.44 -10.95
CA ILE A 130 -12.96 -9.87 -9.77
C ILE A 130 -12.07 -8.79 -9.15
N ARG A 131 -10.77 -9.07 -9.00
CA ARG A 131 -9.81 -8.19 -8.34
C ARG A 131 -9.59 -6.86 -9.07
N VAL A 132 -9.68 -6.84 -10.42
CA VAL A 132 -9.55 -5.60 -11.20
C VAL A 132 -10.63 -4.57 -10.84
N LEU A 133 -11.84 -5.03 -10.40
CA LEU A 133 -12.89 -4.13 -9.91
C LEU A 133 -12.44 -3.35 -8.66
N GLY A 134 -11.47 -3.86 -7.90
CA GLY A 134 -10.85 -3.11 -6.81
C GLY A 134 -10.08 -1.88 -7.33
N THR A 135 -9.24 -2.02 -8.34
CA THR A 135 -8.54 -0.88 -8.96
C THR A 135 -9.54 0.12 -9.56
N ILE A 136 -10.60 -0.37 -10.20
CA ILE A 136 -11.69 0.49 -10.69
C ILE A 136 -12.38 1.22 -9.53
N GLY A 137 -12.60 0.55 -8.38
CA GLY A 137 -13.14 1.18 -7.17
C GLY A 137 -12.26 2.31 -6.64
N TRP A 138 -10.95 2.08 -6.60
CA TRP A 138 -9.98 3.13 -6.22
C TRP A 138 -10.01 4.33 -7.18
N ILE A 139 -10.02 4.08 -8.49
CA ILE A 139 -10.15 5.13 -9.50
C ILE A 139 -11.46 5.90 -9.33
N ALA A 140 -12.56 5.18 -9.13
CA ALA A 140 -13.89 5.77 -8.91
C ALA A 140 -13.89 6.69 -7.67
N SER A 141 -13.24 6.29 -6.57
CA SER A 141 -13.14 7.13 -5.38
C SER A 141 -12.37 8.43 -5.64
N GLY A 142 -11.26 8.38 -6.39
CA GLY A 142 -10.51 9.56 -6.79
C GLY A 142 -11.31 10.49 -7.70
N ILE A 143 -12.13 9.95 -8.61
CA ILE A 143 -13.04 10.73 -9.45
C ILE A 143 -14.14 11.37 -8.59
N VAL A 144 -14.77 10.60 -7.68
CA VAL A 144 -15.85 11.10 -6.81
C VAL A 144 -15.34 12.16 -5.84
N CYS A 145 -14.17 11.98 -5.24
CA CYS A 145 -13.63 12.95 -4.29
C CYS A 145 -12.89 14.12 -4.95
N GLY A 146 -12.25 13.89 -6.12
CA GLY A 146 -11.38 14.90 -6.74
C GLY A 146 -12.00 15.66 -7.91
N PHE A 147 -12.85 15.04 -8.73
CA PHE A 147 -13.39 15.70 -9.93
C PHE A 147 -14.89 15.97 -9.88
N LEU A 148 -15.68 15.01 -9.41
CA LEU A 148 -17.14 15.08 -9.51
C LEU A 148 -17.73 16.34 -8.87
N PRO A 149 -17.31 16.81 -7.69
CA PRO A 149 -17.83 18.04 -7.09
C PRO A 149 -17.61 19.24 -7.98
N THR A 150 -16.41 19.42 -8.52
CA THR A 150 -16.07 20.57 -9.36
C THR A 150 -16.76 20.51 -10.72
N TRP A 151 -16.97 19.32 -11.31
CA TRP A 151 -17.74 19.16 -12.55
C TRP A 151 -19.23 19.49 -12.37
N LEU A 152 -19.76 19.29 -11.17
CA LEU A 152 -21.13 19.67 -10.80
C LEU A 152 -21.26 21.13 -10.35
N GLY A 153 -20.17 21.92 -10.41
CA GLY A 153 -20.16 23.33 -10.01
C GLY A 153 -20.01 23.58 -8.52
N PHE A 154 -19.66 22.54 -7.73
CA PHE A 154 -19.34 22.69 -6.30
C PHE A 154 -17.85 22.95 -6.08
N ASN A 155 -17.49 23.36 -4.87
CA ASN A 155 -16.10 23.47 -4.46
C ASN A 155 -15.41 22.10 -4.35
N ASP A 156 -14.07 22.10 -4.45
CA ASP A 156 -13.27 20.90 -4.16
C ASP A 156 -13.52 20.43 -2.72
N ILE A 157 -13.95 19.18 -2.56
CA ILE A 157 -14.23 18.57 -1.25
C ILE A 157 -13.01 17.91 -0.64
N SER A 158 -11.91 17.71 -1.40
CA SER A 158 -10.71 17.01 -0.94
C SER A 158 -10.14 17.58 0.37
N PRO A 159 -10.12 18.94 0.58
CA PRO A 159 -9.61 19.53 1.82
C PRO A 159 -10.68 19.63 2.92
N THR A 160 -11.76 18.85 2.84
CA THR A 160 -12.84 18.83 3.84
C THR A 160 -12.96 17.45 4.47
N ASN A 161 -13.83 17.29 5.46
CA ASN A 161 -14.14 15.99 6.08
C ASN A 161 -15.07 15.11 5.20
N ILE A 162 -15.60 15.62 4.09
CA ILE A 162 -16.55 14.90 3.22
C ILE A 162 -15.97 13.58 2.70
N PRO A 163 -14.71 13.49 2.25
CA PRO A 163 -14.10 12.21 1.87
C PRO A 163 -14.14 11.14 2.98
N LEU A 164 -13.96 11.54 4.24
CA LEU A 164 -14.07 10.63 5.38
C LEU A 164 -15.54 10.20 5.61
N LEU A 165 -16.49 11.09 5.42
CA LEU A 165 -17.93 10.76 5.50
C LEU A 165 -18.36 9.83 4.35
N ILE A 166 -17.85 10.03 3.14
CA ILE A 166 -18.04 9.11 2.00
C ILE A 166 -17.48 7.73 2.35
N THR A 167 -16.30 7.67 2.96
CA THR A 167 -15.67 6.44 3.46
C THR A 167 -16.57 5.74 4.48
N ALA A 168 -17.08 6.47 5.46
CA ALA A 168 -17.97 5.94 6.49
C ALA A 168 -19.26 5.36 5.87
N ALA A 169 -19.90 6.09 4.96
CA ALA A 169 -21.09 5.65 4.24
C ALA A 169 -20.83 4.40 3.39
N SER A 170 -19.70 4.37 2.67
CA SER A 170 -19.30 3.23 1.85
C SER A 170 -18.95 2.00 2.67
N SER A 171 -18.33 2.20 3.85
CA SER A 171 -18.09 1.12 4.82
C SER A 171 -19.40 0.53 5.33
N ALA A 172 -20.37 1.37 5.71
CA ALA A 172 -21.70 0.91 6.10
C ALA A 172 -22.42 0.16 4.98
N LEU A 173 -22.30 0.65 3.72
CA LEU A 173 -22.85 -0.02 2.54
C LEU A 173 -22.24 -1.42 2.37
N LEU A 174 -20.91 -1.55 2.47
CA LEU A 174 -20.25 -2.86 2.36
C LEU A 174 -20.60 -3.77 3.53
N GLY A 175 -20.69 -3.24 4.74
CA GLY A 175 -21.14 -3.97 5.92
C GLY A 175 -22.53 -4.57 5.73
N PHE A 176 -23.48 -3.77 5.21
CA PHE A 176 -24.81 -4.24 4.85
C PHE A 176 -24.77 -5.25 3.71
N PHE A 177 -24.00 -4.98 2.66
CA PHE A 177 -23.88 -5.88 1.52
C PHE A 177 -23.25 -7.22 1.87
N ALA A 178 -22.41 -7.28 2.90
CA ALA A 178 -21.78 -8.51 3.36
C ALA A 178 -22.78 -9.60 3.77
N PHE A 179 -24.01 -9.25 4.20
CA PHE A 179 -25.06 -10.22 4.47
C PHE A 179 -25.60 -10.93 3.21
N PHE A 180 -25.38 -10.35 2.04
CA PHE A 180 -25.79 -10.95 0.76
C PHE A 180 -24.67 -11.75 0.08
N LEU A 181 -23.47 -11.75 0.65
CA LEU A 181 -22.34 -12.55 0.16
C LEU A 181 -22.57 -14.04 0.42
N PRO A 182 -21.95 -14.92 -0.37
CA PRO A 182 -22.07 -16.35 -0.14
C PRO A 182 -21.43 -16.74 1.21
N ASN A 183 -22.02 -17.73 1.88
CA ASN A 183 -21.53 -18.20 3.17
C ASN A 183 -20.14 -18.81 3.04
N THR A 184 -19.21 -18.30 3.81
CA THR A 184 -17.78 -18.70 3.82
C THR A 184 -17.40 -19.13 5.24
N PRO A 185 -17.68 -20.40 5.61
CA PRO A 185 -17.42 -20.92 6.95
C PRO A 185 -15.91 -21.00 7.26
N PRO A 186 -15.53 -21.06 8.54
CA PRO A 186 -14.13 -21.26 8.97
C PRO A 186 -13.54 -22.52 8.36
N LYS A 187 -12.27 -22.47 7.95
CA LYS A 187 -11.58 -23.59 7.29
C LYS A 187 -10.61 -24.35 8.17
N SER A 188 -10.20 -23.78 9.32
CA SER A 188 -9.13 -24.34 10.16
C SER A 188 -9.61 -24.71 11.55
N THR A 189 -9.17 -25.90 12.02
CA THR A 189 -9.32 -26.37 13.41
C THR A 189 -7.98 -26.42 14.16
N GLY A 190 -6.86 -26.06 13.48
CA GLY A 190 -5.49 -26.16 14.02
C GLY A 190 -5.13 -25.06 15.06
N LYS A 191 -4.02 -25.24 15.79
CA LYS A 191 -3.49 -24.19 16.68
C LYS A 191 -2.96 -23.01 15.86
N MET A 192 -3.21 -21.79 16.33
CA MET A 192 -2.69 -20.56 15.73
C MET A 192 -1.18 -20.49 15.97
N ASP A 193 -0.41 -20.40 14.92
CA ASP A 193 1.01 -20.09 14.99
C ASP A 193 1.26 -18.69 14.44
N VAL A 194 1.48 -17.74 15.34
CA VAL A 194 1.74 -16.33 15.01
C VAL A 194 3.01 -16.19 14.14
N LYS A 195 4.00 -17.10 14.31
CA LYS A 195 5.22 -17.05 13.51
C LYS A 195 4.92 -17.34 12.04
N VAL A 196 4.10 -18.37 11.78
CA VAL A 196 3.66 -18.72 10.42
C VAL A 196 2.86 -17.58 9.80
N MET A 197 1.95 -16.98 10.58
CA MET A 197 1.08 -15.90 10.09
C MET A 197 1.85 -14.62 9.72
N LEU A 198 2.89 -14.30 10.49
CA LEU A 198 3.79 -13.18 10.21
C LEU A 198 4.89 -13.53 9.19
N GLY A 199 4.91 -14.77 8.68
CA GLY A 199 5.92 -15.22 7.74
C GLY A 199 7.32 -15.34 8.35
N LEU A 200 7.45 -15.42 9.68
CA LEU A 200 8.75 -15.42 10.37
C LEU A 200 9.58 -16.69 10.07
N ASP A 201 8.95 -17.79 9.68
CA ASP A 201 9.66 -18.99 9.25
C ASP A 201 10.50 -18.74 7.99
N ALA A 202 10.10 -17.77 7.16
CA ALA A 202 10.85 -17.40 5.96
C ALA A 202 12.08 -16.51 6.23
N ILE A 203 12.32 -16.08 7.47
CA ILE A 203 13.54 -15.32 7.84
C ILE A 203 14.81 -16.09 7.46
N VAL A 204 14.75 -17.42 7.45
CA VAL A 204 15.86 -18.28 7.03
C VAL A 204 16.32 -17.97 5.59
N LEU A 205 15.45 -17.48 4.70
CA LEU A 205 15.80 -17.09 3.33
C LEU A 205 16.79 -15.92 3.30
N LEU A 206 16.86 -15.10 4.35
CA LEU A 206 17.82 -14.01 4.48
C LEU A 206 19.29 -14.49 4.62
N LYS A 207 19.53 -15.78 4.80
CA LYS A 207 20.88 -16.38 4.74
C LYS A 207 21.43 -16.37 3.31
N ASP A 208 20.58 -16.41 2.28
CA ASP A 208 21.01 -16.19 0.91
C ASP A 208 21.34 -14.69 0.69
N LYS A 209 22.58 -14.42 0.28
CA LYS A 209 23.10 -13.05 0.12
C LYS A 209 22.29 -12.23 -0.89
N ASN A 210 21.85 -12.85 -1.99
CA ASN A 210 21.08 -12.15 -3.03
C ASN A 210 19.68 -11.83 -2.52
N PHE A 211 19.04 -12.77 -1.81
CA PHE A 211 17.75 -12.55 -1.20
C PHE A 211 17.82 -11.45 -0.12
N LEU A 212 18.89 -11.45 0.70
CA LEU A 212 19.14 -10.41 1.70
C LEU A 212 19.29 -9.01 1.05
N VAL A 213 20.10 -8.89 0.00
CA VAL A 213 20.27 -7.60 -0.71
C VAL A 213 18.94 -7.14 -1.28
N PHE A 214 18.19 -8.02 -1.94
CA PHE A 214 16.85 -7.72 -2.44
C PHE A 214 15.92 -7.26 -1.31
N PHE A 215 15.89 -7.98 -0.20
CA PHE A 215 15.04 -7.70 0.95
C PHE A 215 15.34 -6.33 1.57
N VAL A 216 16.63 -6.03 1.80
CA VAL A 216 17.08 -4.74 2.34
C VAL A 216 16.75 -3.60 1.38
N CYS A 217 17.01 -3.77 0.07
CA CYS A 217 16.64 -2.75 -0.92
C CYS A 217 15.12 -2.50 -0.96
N SER A 218 14.31 -3.57 -0.84
CA SER A 218 12.85 -3.45 -0.81
C SER A 218 12.36 -2.72 0.44
N PHE A 219 12.93 -3.03 1.59
CA PHE A 219 12.65 -2.33 2.85
C PHE A 219 12.98 -0.84 2.75
N LEU A 220 14.20 -0.52 2.27
CA LEU A 220 14.63 0.87 2.13
C LEU A 220 13.79 1.63 1.10
N PHE A 221 13.39 1.00 0.00
CA PHE A 221 12.56 1.62 -1.03
C PHE A 221 11.13 1.91 -0.56
N ALA A 222 10.60 1.14 0.40
CA ALA A 222 9.30 1.41 0.97
C ALA A 222 9.21 2.80 1.65
N MET A 223 10.34 3.32 2.19
CA MET A 223 10.37 4.64 2.82
C MET A 223 10.12 5.79 1.83
N PRO A 224 10.91 5.98 0.77
CA PRO A 224 10.61 7.02 -0.20
C PRO A 224 9.26 6.80 -0.91
N LEU A 225 8.81 5.57 -1.12
CA LEU A 225 7.47 5.35 -1.64
C LEU A 225 6.39 5.88 -0.68
N ALA A 226 6.57 5.74 0.63
CA ALA A 226 5.67 6.31 1.62
C ALA A 226 5.61 7.85 1.53
N PHE A 227 6.72 8.52 1.19
CA PHE A 227 6.72 9.97 0.94
C PHE A 227 5.75 10.38 -0.18
N TYR A 228 5.72 9.60 -1.26
CA TYR A 228 4.75 9.86 -2.33
C TYR A 228 3.32 9.77 -1.82
N TYR A 229 2.99 8.75 -1.07
CA TYR A 229 1.63 8.55 -0.58
C TYR A 229 1.17 9.65 0.39
N ILE A 230 2.07 10.18 1.22
CA ILE A 230 1.74 11.30 2.11
C ILE A 230 1.66 12.62 1.34
N PHE A 231 2.70 12.93 0.55
CA PHE A 231 2.98 14.31 0.14
C PHE A 231 2.47 14.67 -1.24
N ALA A 232 2.24 13.68 -2.14
CA ALA A 232 1.98 14.00 -3.54
C ALA A 232 0.76 14.91 -3.73
N THR A 233 -0.36 14.65 -3.04
CA THR A 233 -1.58 15.46 -3.19
C THR A 233 -1.39 16.88 -2.66
N GLY A 234 -0.72 17.02 -1.50
CA GLY A 234 -0.40 18.32 -0.92
C GLY A 234 0.54 19.14 -1.81
N PHE A 235 1.62 18.50 -2.27
CA PHE A 235 2.56 19.11 -3.22
C PHE A 235 1.85 19.59 -4.48
N LEU A 236 1.12 18.72 -5.17
CA LEU A 236 0.43 19.05 -6.41
C LEU A 236 -0.54 20.24 -6.23
N THR A 237 -1.21 20.30 -5.08
CA THR A 237 -2.11 21.41 -4.76
C THR A 237 -1.35 22.71 -4.51
N GLU A 238 -0.26 22.70 -3.73
CA GLU A 238 0.53 23.91 -3.44
C GLU A 238 1.24 24.46 -4.66
N VAL A 239 1.69 23.60 -5.60
CA VAL A 239 2.28 24.06 -6.87
C VAL A 239 1.23 24.46 -7.92
N GLY A 240 -0.04 24.56 -7.54
CA GLY A 240 -1.13 25.15 -8.34
C GLY A 240 -1.96 24.16 -9.16
N MET A 241 -1.77 22.83 -9.01
CA MET A 241 -2.60 21.85 -9.72
C MET A 241 -4.00 21.78 -9.10
N LYS A 242 -5.01 22.21 -9.84
CA LYS A 242 -6.41 22.06 -9.44
C LYS A 242 -6.84 20.60 -9.48
N ASN A 243 -7.72 20.19 -8.53
CA ASN A 243 -8.25 18.83 -8.45
C ASN A 243 -7.15 17.74 -8.35
N ALA A 244 -6.09 18.02 -7.60
CA ALA A 244 -4.94 17.11 -7.46
C ALA A 244 -5.34 15.67 -7.10
N THR A 245 -6.29 15.50 -6.16
CA THR A 245 -6.85 14.18 -5.78
C THR A 245 -7.40 13.41 -6.98
N GLY A 246 -8.11 14.09 -7.89
CA GLY A 246 -8.63 13.49 -9.11
C GLY A 246 -7.52 13.09 -10.08
N TRP A 247 -6.53 13.96 -10.31
CA TRP A 247 -5.42 13.67 -11.21
C TRP A 247 -4.52 12.54 -10.73
N MET A 248 -4.45 12.28 -9.43
CA MET A 248 -3.75 11.11 -8.88
C MET A 248 -4.26 9.77 -9.43
N THR A 249 -5.51 9.70 -9.93
CA THR A 249 -6.06 8.48 -10.56
C THR A 249 -5.32 8.06 -11.83
N LEU A 250 -4.63 8.99 -12.51
CA LEU A 250 -3.80 8.66 -13.67
C LEU A 250 -2.68 7.65 -13.31
N GLY A 251 -2.21 7.68 -12.07
CA GLY A 251 -1.25 6.70 -11.57
C GLY A 251 -1.82 5.28 -11.60
N GLN A 252 -3.07 5.09 -11.22
CA GLN A 252 -3.75 3.79 -11.22
C GLN A 252 -4.11 3.33 -12.64
N PHE A 253 -4.47 4.24 -13.55
CA PHE A 253 -4.61 3.88 -14.97
C PHE A 253 -3.28 3.38 -15.54
N SER A 254 -2.18 4.05 -15.22
CA SER A 254 -0.83 3.64 -15.60
C SER A 254 -0.47 2.27 -15.02
N GLU A 255 -0.81 2.01 -13.74
CA GLU A 255 -0.61 0.72 -13.07
C GLU A 255 -1.32 -0.42 -13.83
N ILE A 256 -2.60 -0.26 -14.21
CA ILE A 256 -3.31 -1.27 -14.99
C ILE A 256 -2.56 -1.58 -16.30
N PHE A 257 -2.10 -0.55 -16.99
CA PHE A 257 -1.40 -0.72 -18.27
C PHE A 257 -0.06 -1.46 -18.08
N PHE A 258 0.77 -1.03 -17.12
CA PHE A 258 2.10 -1.62 -16.92
C PHE A 258 2.03 -3.00 -16.25
N MET A 259 1.03 -3.27 -15.43
CA MET A 259 0.76 -4.62 -14.91
C MET A 259 0.47 -5.61 -16.05
N LEU A 260 -0.33 -5.22 -17.04
CA LEU A 260 -0.60 -6.04 -18.23
C LEU A 260 0.66 -6.22 -19.11
N ALA A 261 1.51 -5.21 -19.19
CA ALA A 261 2.77 -5.26 -19.96
C ALA A 261 3.89 -6.02 -19.22
N LEU A 262 3.81 -6.19 -17.90
CA LEU A 262 4.86 -6.75 -17.05
C LEU A 262 5.37 -8.12 -17.50
N PRO A 263 4.55 -9.09 -17.95
CA PRO A 263 5.03 -10.38 -18.44
C PRO A 263 5.96 -10.25 -19.68
N PHE A 264 5.69 -9.29 -20.57
CA PHE A 264 6.56 -8.99 -21.69
C PHE A 264 7.93 -8.50 -21.22
N PHE A 265 7.96 -7.54 -20.29
CA PHE A 265 9.19 -6.97 -19.77
C PHE A 265 10.01 -7.99 -18.97
N THR A 266 9.38 -8.79 -18.11
CA THR A 266 10.07 -9.81 -17.31
C THR A 266 10.65 -10.93 -18.20
N LYS A 267 9.93 -11.34 -19.26
CA LYS A 267 10.43 -12.32 -20.23
C LYS A 267 11.58 -11.78 -21.07
N ARG A 268 11.54 -10.49 -21.47
CA ARG A 268 12.53 -9.88 -22.37
C ARG A 268 13.81 -9.46 -21.66
N PHE A 269 13.70 -8.93 -20.44
CA PHE A 269 14.81 -8.28 -19.73
C PHE A 269 15.26 -9.03 -18.47
N GLY A 270 14.47 -9.96 -17.96
CA GLY A 270 14.72 -10.66 -16.69
C GLY A 270 14.30 -9.84 -15.46
N ILE A 271 14.21 -10.51 -14.32
CA ILE A 271 13.69 -9.92 -13.06
C ILE A 271 14.58 -8.79 -12.56
N LYS A 272 15.93 -8.96 -12.57
CA LYS A 272 16.85 -7.93 -12.08
C LYS A 272 16.68 -6.60 -12.80
N LYS A 273 16.62 -6.63 -14.15
CA LYS A 273 16.52 -5.40 -14.93
C LYS A 273 15.15 -4.73 -14.77
N VAL A 274 14.09 -5.51 -14.61
CA VAL A 274 12.74 -4.97 -14.37
C VAL A 274 12.65 -4.31 -13.00
N LEU A 275 13.16 -4.94 -11.93
CA LEU A 275 13.26 -4.33 -10.60
C LEU A 275 14.07 -3.02 -10.64
N LEU A 276 15.22 -3.04 -11.31
CA LEU A 276 16.07 -1.85 -11.46
C LEU A 276 15.35 -0.74 -12.23
N LEU A 277 14.64 -1.08 -13.30
CA LEU A 277 13.85 -0.11 -14.08
C LEU A 277 12.77 0.53 -13.22
N GLY A 278 12.12 -0.24 -12.32
CA GLY A 278 11.19 0.29 -11.33
C GLY A 278 11.84 1.33 -10.39
N LEU A 279 13.04 1.05 -9.87
CA LEU A 279 13.79 1.99 -9.03
C LEU A 279 14.20 3.26 -9.80
N ILE A 280 14.77 3.10 -11.00
CA ILE A 280 15.18 4.24 -11.84
C ILE A 280 13.99 5.13 -12.17
N THR A 281 12.87 4.52 -12.56
CA THR A 281 11.63 5.26 -12.89
C THR A 281 11.08 5.99 -11.67
N ALA A 282 11.17 5.41 -10.48
CA ALA A 282 10.77 6.07 -9.23
C ALA A 282 11.66 7.30 -8.92
N ALA A 283 12.97 7.19 -9.16
CA ALA A 283 13.89 8.33 -9.00
C ALA A 283 13.57 9.45 -10.02
N ILE A 284 13.39 9.09 -11.30
CA ILE A 284 13.05 10.05 -12.38
C ILE A 284 11.73 10.75 -12.07
N ARG A 285 10.73 10.03 -11.56
CA ARG A 285 9.44 10.59 -11.16
C ARG A 285 9.60 11.69 -10.12
N TYR A 286 10.47 11.50 -9.12
CA TYR A 286 10.73 12.52 -8.11
C TYR A 286 11.49 13.71 -8.67
N VAL A 287 12.41 13.49 -9.61
CA VAL A 287 13.07 14.58 -10.37
C VAL A 287 12.02 15.38 -11.15
N PHE A 288 11.01 14.75 -11.74
CA PHE A 288 9.92 15.49 -12.39
C PHE A 288 9.12 16.34 -11.41
N PHE A 289 8.94 15.90 -10.18
CA PHE A 289 8.31 16.71 -9.13
C PHE A 289 9.21 17.84 -8.62
N VAL A 290 10.55 17.67 -8.65
CA VAL A 290 11.50 18.76 -8.32
C VAL A 290 11.34 19.95 -9.26
N TYR A 291 11.11 19.70 -10.56
CA TYR A 291 11.02 20.74 -11.60
C TYR A 291 9.59 21.03 -12.04
N GLY A 292 8.59 20.34 -11.50
CA GLY A 292 7.19 20.44 -11.88
C GLY A 292 6.47 21.55 -11.12
N ASP A 293 5.73 22.40 -11.84
CA ASP A 293 4.78 23.37 -11.30
C ASP A 293 3.60 23.54 -12.27
N ALA A 294 2.55 24.24 -11.86
CA ALA A 294 1.38 24.49 -12.69
C ALA A 294 1.39 25.84 -13.42
N TYR A 295 2.50 26.58 -13.41
CA TYR A 295 2.58 27.93 -13.96
C TYR A 295 2.99 27.95 -15.44
N HIS A 296 3.74 26.95 -15.92
CA HIS A 296 4.20 26.84 -17.30
C HIS A 296 3.83 25.49 -17.91
N TYR A 297 3.50 25.44 -19.20
CA TYR A 297 3.09 24.21 -19.89
C TYR A 297 4.08 23.06 -19.74
N PHE A 298 5.39 23.33 -19.86
CA PHE A 298 6.42 22.31 -19.76
C PHE A 298 6.53 21.74 -18.35
N THR A 299 6.60 22.58 -17.33
CA THR A 299 6.69 22.18 -15.92
C THR A 299 5.40 21.50 -15.45
N TYR A 300 4.25 21.95 -15.96
CA TYR A 300 2.97 21.31 -15.72
C TYR A 300 2.90 19.88 -16.31
N ALA A 301 3.46 19.67 -17.53
CA ALA A 301 3.56 18.35 -18.12
C ALA A 301 4.43 17.39 -17.28
N LEU A 302 5.49 17.91 -16.61
CA LEU A 302 6.32 17.09 -15.69
C LEU A 302 5.51 16.56 -14.52
N LEU A 303 4.54 17.29 -13.98
CA LEU A 303 3.66 16.80 -12.92
C LEU A 303 2.86 15.60 -13.39
N PHE A 304 2.25 15.65 -14.59
CA PHE A 304 1.51 14.53 -15.17
C PHE A 304 2.40 13.33 -15.44
N LEU A 305 3.59 13.55 -16.00
CA LEU A 305 4.56 12.48 -16.21
C LEU A 305 4.98 11.85 -14.87
N GLY A 306 5.20 12.67 -13.83
CA GLY A 306 5.49 12.19 -12.48
C GLY A 306 4.35 11.32 -11.90
N ILE A 307 3.09 11.66 -12.16
CA ILE A 307 1.94 10.85 -11.75
C ILE A 307 1.88 9.56 -12.57
N LEU A 308 2.01 9.62 -13.90
CA LEU A 308 1.94 8.47 -14.81
C LEU A 308 3.05 7.45 -14.56
N LEU A 309 4.25 7.88 -14.18
CA LEU A 309 5.35 6.97 -13.85
C LEU A 309 5.09 6.14 -12.57
N HIS A 310 3.98 6.39 -11.85
CA HIS A 310 3.58 5.58 -10.71
C HIS A 310 3.41 4.11 -11.08
N GLY A 311 2.67 3.81 -12.15
CA GLY A 311 2.45 2.43 -12.59
C GLY A 311 3.75 1.69 -12.88
N VAL A 312 4.65 2.30 -13.69
CA VAL A 312 5.95 1.67 -13.98
C VAL A 312 6.74 1.43 -12.69
N SER A 313 6.87 2.45 -11.84
CA SER A 313 7.69 2.35 -10.63
C SER A 313 7.12 1.33 -9.63
N TYR A 314 5.80 1.24 -9.51
CA TYR A 314 5.14 0.33 -8.60
C TYR A 314 5.15 -1.12 -9.12
N ASP A 315 4.67 -1.34 -10.35
CA ASP A 315 4.53 -2.69 -10.90
C ASP A 315 5.89 -3.34 -11.17
N PHE A 316 6.82 -2.57 -11.76
CA PHE A 316 8.14 -3.11 -12.09
C PHE A 316 9.00 -3.36 -10.85
N TYR A 317 8.70 -2.71 -9.73
CA TYR A 317 9.37 -3.05 -8.48
C TYR A 317 8.54 -4.01 -7.63
N TYR A 318 7.36 -3.60 -7.11
CA TYR A 318 6.64 -4.38 -6.11
C TYR A 318 5.98 -5.64 -6.66
N VAL A 319 5.30 -5.57 -7.82
CA VAL A 319 4.70 -6.78 -8.40
C VAL A 319 5.80 -7.76 -8.80
N THR A 320 6.90 -7.26 -9.40
CA THR A 320 8.06 -8.09 -9.72
C THR A 320 8.76 -8.63 -8.47
N ALA A 321 8.79 -7.88 -7.37
CA ALA A 321 9.31 -8.33 -6.09
C ALA A 321 8.54 -9.56 -5.56
N TYR A 322 7.21 -9.53 -5.61
CA TYR A 322 6.40 -10.68 -5.25
C TYR A 322 6.66 -11.90 -6.14
N ILE A 323 6.81 -11.68 -7.46
CA ILE A 323 7.18 -12.75 -8.41
C ILE A 323 8.57 -13.32 -8.08
N TYR A 324 9.54 -12.46 -7.75
CA TYR A 324 10.88 -12.89 -7.36
C TYR A 324 10.86 -13.74 -6.09
N VAL A 325 10.14 -13.30 -5.06
CA VAL A 325 9.99 -14.03 -3.79
C VAL A 325 9.38 -15.40 -4.02
N ASP A 326 8.32 -15.50 -4.83
CA ASP A 326 7.66 -16.77 -5.16
C ASP A 326 8.60 -17.77 -5.87
N LYS A 327 9.41 -17.27 -6.80
CA LYS A 327 10.41 -18.09 -7.52
C LYS A 327 11.57 -18.54 -6.64
N LYS A 328 11.96 -17.71 -5.66
CA LYS A 328 13.10 -17.99 -4.79
C LYS A 328 12.78 -18.88 -3.60
N ALA A 329 11.60 -18.72 -3.04
CA ALA A 329 11.17 -19.50 -1.89
C ALA A 329 10.87 -20.96 -2.29
N PRO A 330 11.28 -21.94 -1.47
CA PRO A 330 10.81 -23.32 -1.57
C PRO A 330 9.27 -23.37 -1.54
N VAL A 331 8.67 -24.34 -2.25
CA VAL A 331 7.21 -24.42 -2.43
C VAL A 331 6.44 -24.34 -1.10
N HIS A 332 6.91 -25.06 -0.07
CA HIS A 332 6.28 -25.09 1.26
C HIS A 332 6.44 -23.78 2.06
N MET A 333 7.34 -22.85 1.64
CA MET A 333 7.60 -21.58 2.32
C MET A 333 7.11 -20.35 1.55
N ARG A 334 6.54 -20.51 0.36
CA ARG A 334 6.13 -19.37 -0.50
C ARG A 334 5.20 -18.42 0.20
N THR A 335 4.16 -18.92 0.84
CA THR A 335 3.21 -18.08 1.59
C THR A 335 3.87 -17.32 2.73
N ALA A 336 4.75 -17.97 3.50
CA ALA A 336 5.51 -17.33 4.57
C ALA A 336 6.46 -16.25 4.01
N ALA A 337 7.13 -16.52 2.90
CA ALA A 337 8.02 -15.56 2.24
C ALA A 337 7.28 -14.33 1.70
N GLN A 338 6.09 -14.52 1.13
CA GLN A 338 5.21 -13.42 0.71
C GLN A 338 4.73 -12.59 1.93
N GLY A 339 4.38 -13.26 3.03
CA GLY A 339 4.04 -12.60 4.29
C GLY A 339 5.21 -11.77 4.84
N LEU A 340 6.42 -12.32 4.83
CA LEU A 340 7.63 -11.66 5.32
C LEU A 340 7.95 -10.38 4.52
N ILE A 341 7.90 -10.42 3.18
CA ILE A 341 8.17 -9.23 2.36
C ILE A 341 7.07 -8.17 2.52
N THR A 342 5.82 -8.59 2.65
CA THR A 342 4.69 -7.68 2.92
C THR A 342 4.85 -6.99 4.28
N LEU A 343 5.15 -7.76 5.32
CA LEU A 343 5.42 -7.24 6.66
C LEU A 343 6.59 -6.24 6.66
N CYS A 344 7.65 -6.59 5.92
CA CYS A 344 8.83 -5.75 5.78
C CYS A 344 8.52 -4.42 5.07
N CYS A 345 7.90 -4.47 3.90
CA CYS A 345 7.69 -3.29 3.06
C CYS A 345 6.46 -2.48 3.49
N GLN A 346 5.28 -3.10 3.54
CA GLN A 346 4.02 -2.40 3.85
C GLN A 346 3.83 -2.17 5.36
N GLY A 347 4.41 -3.02 6.20
CA GLY A 347 4.44 -2.83 7.63
C GLY A 347 5.56 -1.87 8.04
N PHE A 348 6.72 -2.42 8.37
CA PHE A 348 7.82 -1.65 8.98
C PHE A 348 8.42 -0.58 8.06
N GLY A 349 8.62 -0.87 6.77
CA GLY A 349 9.18 0.09 5.81
C GLY A 349 8.27 1.30 5.61
N SER A 350 6.98 1.08 5.39
CA SER A 350 6.00 2.16 5.28
C SER A 350 5.81 2.92 6.60
N LEU A 351 5.79 2.22 7.75
CA LEU A 351 5.72 2.85 9.07
C LEU A 351 6.86 3.85 9.29
N LEU A 352 8.09 3.41 9.03
CA LEU A 352 9.27 4.28 9.13
C LEU A 352 9.21 5.41 8.10
N GLY A 353 8.80 5.12 6.86
CA GLY A 353 8.65 6.12 5.81
C GLY A 353 7.64 7.20 6.17
N TYR A 354 6.45 6.82 6.63
CA TYR A 354 5.41 7.76 7.07
C TYR A 354 5.88 8.61 8.25
N ARG A 355 6.48 7.97 9.25
CA ARG A 355 6.92 8.66 10.46
C ARG A 355 8.11 9.59 10.20
N LEU A 356 9.15 9.10 9.52
CA LEU A 356 10.33 9.89 9.17
C LEU A 356 9.98 11.00 8.17
N GLY A 357 9.17 10.69 7.16
CA GLY A 357 8.72 11.67 6.18
C GLY A 357 7.99 12.83 6.84
N GLY A 358 7.00 12.57 7.69
CA GLY A 358 6.26 13.60 8.41
C GLY A 358 7.17 14.45 9.31
N MET A 359 8.07 13.82 10.08
CA MET A 359 9.03 14.50 10.94
C MET A 359 10.03 15.36 10.14
N MET A 360 10.55 14.86 9.04
CA MET A 360 11.46 15.61 8.18
C MET A 360 10.77 16.78 7.51
N MET A 361 9.52 16.57 7.04
CA MET A 361 8.74 17.64 6.44
C MET A 361 8.52 18.79 7.42
N GLU A 362 8.20 18.47 8.68
CA GLU A 362 7.99 19.46 9.75
C GLU A 362 9.28 20.16 10.17
N LYS A 363 10.39 19.43 10.33
CA LYS A 363 11.60 19.96 10.95
C LYS A 363 12.65 20.47 9.98
N LEU A 364 12.72 19.93 8.75
CA LEU A 364 13.76 20.23 7.77
C LEU A 364 13.24 20.95 6.53
N PHE A 365 11.98 20.71 6.15
CA PHE A 365 11.42 21.21 4.90
C PHE A 365 10.26 22.21 5.11
N ALA A 366 9.78 22.45 6.34
CA ALA A 366 8.81 23.49 6.60
C ALA A 366 9.47 24.89 6.49
N HIS A 367 8.79 25.81 5.84
CA HIS A 367 9.12 27.24 5.92
C HIS A 367 8.45 27.83 7.17
N GLY A 368 9.14 28.70 7.91
CA GLY A 368 8.52 29.40 9.05
C GLY A 368 7.40 30.33 8.58
N GLU A 369 7.64 31.02 7.47
CA GLU A 369 6.66 31.82 6.73
C GLU A 369 6.62 31.27 5.29
N PRO A 370 5.46 31.32 4.59
CA PRO A 370 5.37 30.85 3.21
C PRO A 370 6.37 31.55 2.28
N VAL A 371 7.18 30.78 1.56
CA VAL A 371 8.15 31.28 0.58
C VAL A 371 7.56 31.06 -0.82
N ASN A 372 7.38 32.13 -1.57
CA ASN A 372 6.70 32.09 -2.88
C ASN A 372 5.32 31.41 -2.85
N GLY A 373 4.59 31.56 -1.75
CA GLY A 373 3.28 30.94 -1.54
C GLY A 373 3.31 29.46 -1.17
N LEU A 374 4.50 28.86 -0.95
CA LEU A 374 4.67 27.47 -0.54
C LEU A 374 4.94 27.38 0.97
N THR A 375 4.23 26.49 1.64
CA THR A 375 4.39 26.19 3.06
C THR A 375 5.64 25.35 3.31
N PHE A 376 6.03 24.52 2.32
CA PHE A 376 7.11 23.57 2.43
C PHE A 376 8.12 23.70 1.29
N ASN A 377 9.38 23.33 1.56
CA ASN A 377 10.44 23.17 0.55
C ASN A 377 10.24 21.82 -0.18
N TRP A 378 9.28 21.77 -1.09
CA TRP A 378 8.95 20.60 -1.88
C TRP A 378 10.12 20.13 -2.75
N THR A 379 10.87 21.07 -3.33
CA THR A 379 12.07 20.77 -4.13
C THR A 379 13.08 19.97 -3.32
N GLY A 380 13.38 20.42 -2.10
CA GLY A 380 14.29 19.72 -1.18
C GLY A 380 13.78 18.33 -0.80
N MET A 381 12.47 18.21 -0.52
CA MET A 381 11.85 16.93 -0.14
C MET A 381 11.88 15.91 -1.27
N TRP A 382 11.50 16.30 -2.49
CA TRP A 382 11.52 15.38 -3.64
C TRP A 382 12.93 15.03 -4.07
N LEU A 383 13.87 15.97 -4.01
CA LEU A 383 15.29 15.72 -4.30
C LEU A 383 15.88 14.74 -3.29
N PHE A 384 15.59 14.89 -1.99
CA PHE A 384 16.00 13.95 -0.96
C PHE A 384 15.48 12.54 -1.26
N GLY A 385 14.19 12.39 -1.59
CA GLY A 385 13.60 11.11 -1.97
C GLY A 385 14.23 10.52 -3.24
N ALA A 386 14.51 11.34 -4.26
CA ALA A 386 15.19 10.91 -5.49
C ALA A 386 16.60 10.37 -5.21
N VAL A 387 17.37 11.08 -4.37
CA VAL A 387 18.73 10.67 -3.95
C VAL A 387 18.68 9.36 -3.18
N MET A 388 17.75 9.21 -2.23
CA MET A 388 17.54 7.93 -1.52
C MET A 388 17.34 6.78 -2.50
N ILE A 389 16.42 6.93 -3.46
CA ILE A 389 16.12 5.89 -4.44
C ILE A 389 17.34 5.61 -5.32
N ALA A 390 18.09 6.64 -5.73
CA ALA A 390 19.30 6.48 -6.53
C ALA A 390 20.38 5.68 -5.77
N ILE A 391 20.56 5.93 -4.47
CA ILE A 391 21.47 5.17 -3.61
C ILE A 391 21.02 3.71 -3.51
N ILE A 392 19.72 3.46 -3.31
CA ILE A 392 19.15 2.10 -3.26
C ILE A 392 19.38 1.39 -4.60
N ALA A 393 19.15 2.07 -5.73
CA ALA A 393 19.40 1.52 -7.06
C ALA A 393 20.89 1.18 -7.26
N LEU A 394 21.81 2.02 -6.79
CA LEU A 394 23.25 1.77 -6.83
C LEU A 394 23.62 0.53 -6.00
N ILE A 395 23.13 0.43 -4.77
CA ILE A 395 23.32 -0.75 -3.91
C ILE A 395 22.79 -2.00 -4.63
N PHE A 396 21.61 -1.91 -5.21
CA PHE A 396 20.98 -3.01 -5.93
C PHE A 396 21.83 -3.44 -7.16
N ILE A 397 22.35 -2.49 -7.95
CA ILE A 397 23.21 -2.77 -9.11
C ILE A 397 24.49 -3.50 -8.68
N LEU A 398 25.15 -3.02 -7.64
CA LEU A 398 26.45 -3.51 -7.20
C LEU A 398 26.37 -4.88 -6.52
N PHE A 399 25.36 -5.11 -5.70
CA PHE A 399 25.33 -6.27 -4.82
C PHE A 399 24.28 -7.33 -5.20
N PHE A 400 23.19 -6.97 -5.90
CA PHE A 400 22.18 -7.95 -6.32
C PHE A 400 22.64 -8.69 -7.58
N ARG A 401 22.64 -10.02 -7.50
CA ARG A 401 22.93 -10.90 -8.65
C ARG A 401 21.74 -11.81 -8.91
N GLU A 402 21.19 -11.76 -10.12
CA GLU A 402 20.12 -12.66 -10.53
C GLU A 402 20.65 -14.10 -10.58
N SER A 403 19.95 -15.01 -9.93
CA SER A 403 20.22 -16.44 -9.96
C SER A 403 18.90 -17.15 -10.20
N ASP A 404 18.84 -18.09 -11.14
CA ASP A 404 17.60 -18.87 -11.41
C ASP A 404 17.36 -19.99 -10.40
N LYS A 405 18.33 -20.24 -9.50
CA LYS A 405 18.22 -21.32 -8.51
C LYS A 405 17.26 -20.92 -7.38
N THR A 406 16.30 -21.78 -7.09
CA THR A 406 15.53 -21.75 -5.85
C THR A 406 16.48 -21.97 -4.66
N ILE A 407 16.25 -21.29 -3.55
CA ILE A 407 17.07 -21.48 -2.33
C ILE A 407 16.80 -22.91 -1.84
N SER A 408 17.84 -23.75 -1.79
CA SER A 408 17.66 -25.17 -1.42
C SER A 408 17.42 -25.27 0.10
N THR A 409 16.49 -26.14 0.48
CA THR A 409 16.18 -26.43 1.90
C THR A 409 17.33 -27.11 2.62
N ILE A 410 18.24 -27.78 1.89
CA ILE A 410 19.42 -28.46 2.47
C ILE A 410 20.39 -27.42 3.10
N ASP A 411 20.54 -26.25 2.50
CA ASP A 411 21.36 -25.17 3.08
C ASP A 411 20.69 -24.53 4.32
N VAL A 412 19.38 -24.71 4.45
CA VAL A 412 18.54 -24.16 5.52
C VAL A 412 18.48 -25.12 6.71
N ASP A 413 18.33 -26.43 6.46
CA ASP A 413 18.23 -27.47 7.49
C ASP A 413 19.59 -27.92 8.04
N GLY A 414 20.66 -27.79 7.25
CA GLY A 414 22.03 -28.04 7.71
C GLY A 414 22.49 -27.19 8.88
N ALA A 415 21.81 -26.04 9.10
CA ALA A 415 22.05 -25.18 10.26
C ALA A 415 21.24 -25.62 11.51
N LYS A 416 20.09 -26.29 11.34
CA LYS A 416 19.33 -26.87 12.47
C LYS A 416 20.03 -28.10 13.05
N ASN A 417 20.56 -28.97 12.18
CA ASN A 417 21.26 -30.19 12.62
C ASN A 417 22.62 -29.91 13.30
N LYS A 418 23.28 -28.80 13.04
CA LYS A 418 24.50 -28.41 13.76
C LYS A 418 24.26 -27.94 15.19
N HIS A 419 23.07 -27.47 15.53
CA HIS A 419 22.72 -27.08 16.90
C HIS A 419 22.25 -28.25 17.77
N PHE A 420 21.67 -29.30 17.15
CA PHE A 420 21.22 -30.51 17.89
C PHE A 420 22.33 -31.51 18.14
N SER A 421 23.37 -31.55 17.30
CA SER A 421 24.50 -32.51 17.47
C SER A 421 25.55 -32.07 18.50
N THR A 422 25.42 -30.89 19.11
CA THR A 422 26.31 -30.39 20.17
C THR A 422 25.74 -30.56 21.58
N GLU A 423 24.47 -30.98 21.71
CA GLU A 423 23.87 -31.23 23.04
C GLU A 423 23.77 -32.72 23.42
N GLU A 424 24.05 -33.64 22.49
CA GLU A 424 24.09 -35.11 22.81
C GLU A 424 25.50 -35.65 23.13
N SER A 425 26.50 -34.78 23.24
CA SER A 425 27.87 -35.19 23.60
C SER A 425 28.43 -34.45 24.83
N LYS A 426 27.62 -34.41 25.89
CA LYS A 426 28.14 -34.09 27.25
C LYS A 426 27.39 -34.93 28.29
#